data_346ff654b0c55c9cb702763e2b4b9e0d
#
_entry.id   346ff654b0c55c9cb702763e2b4b9e0d
#
_cell.length_a   1.000
_cell.length_b   1.000
_cell.length_c   1.000
_cell.angle_alpha   90.00
_cell.angle_beta   90.00
_cell.angle_gamma   90.00
#
_symmetry.space_group_name_H-M   'P 1'
#
loop_
_entity.id
_entity.type
_entity.pdbx_description
1 polymer ?
#
loop_
_entity_poly.entity_id
_entity_poly.type
_entity_poly.pdbx_seq_one_letter_code
_entity_poly.pdbx_strand_id
1 'polypeptide(L)'
;MEQSPNQTSPSPGSRTRLIGYAADVGAGVLWGTTGPLSTALYAEGAALTGVGFWRVAVATAGLLVVGVLRRDLLRVDRRGLLAVGLGGGALVALFEVAYQYAIAGAGVAGAATLLYTAPLIVAVLGHALLRERLTTARVGLAVLVLIGVFFTVRGGEGVGALFESREAGLAAGVTGGLLAALAYAGTTLLARWAVPRYGSSRVLFLELAGATILLALFLPATGQAPAPPDTVSGWVYVVLLSLGAVLGANYLFFGALKRIEAAPAAVAATIEPVVATILALAIFGQALSPSGWAGLALVVAGVAMGYLIEAGPKPVPTAGTSPISRRSDPRGRGQ
;
A
#
# COMPACT_ATOMS: atom_id res chain seq x y z
N MET A 1 -34.44 31.54 18.18
CA MET A 1 -33.68 30.28 17.91
C MET A 1 -32.54 30.68 17.02
N GLU A 2 -31.42 30.87 17.65
CA GLU A 2 -30.17 31.37 17.08
C GLU A 2 -29.44 30.21 16.40
N GLN A 3 -29.15 30.38 15.10
CA GLN A 3 -28.40 29.39 14.33
C GLN A 3 -26.95 29.40 14.83
N SER A 4 -26.52 28.28 15.37
CA SER A 4 -25.12 28.01 15.78
C SER A 4 -24.19 28.15 14.57
N PRO A 5 -23.11 28.93 14.63
CA PRO A 5 -22.19 29.09 13.51
C PRO A 5 -21.42 27.79 13.30
N ASN A 6 -21.41 27.37 12.04
CA ASN A 6 -20.65 26.25 11.49
C ASN A 6 -19.18 26.33 11.96
N GLN A 7 -18.78 25.49 12.88
CA GLN A 7 -17.38 25.40 13.34
C GLN A 7 -16.56 24.77 12.23
N THR A 8 -16.06 25.58 11.31
CA THR A 8 -14.95 25.20 10.43
C THR A 8 -13.72 25.00 11.31
N SER A 9 -13.28 23.74 11.44
CA SER A 9 -12.03 23.41 12.11
C SER A 9 -10.90 24.26 11.50
N PRO A 10 -10.07 24.96 12.31
CA PRO A 10 -9.00 25.80 11.78
C PRO A 10 -8.04 24.93 10.94
N SER A 11 -7.73 25.39 9.73
CA SER A 11 -6.77 24.73 8.86
C SER A 11 -5.43 24.61 9.57
N PRO A 12 -4.74 23.44 9.54
CA PRO A 12 -3.45 23.26 10.17
C PRO A 12 -2.47 24.34 9.73
N GLY A 13 -1.74 24.94 10.66
CA GLY A 13 -0.73 25.98 10.37
C GLY A 13 0.31 25.45 9.35
N SER A 14 0.96 26.36 8.61
CA SER A 14 1.92 26.01 7.57
C SER A 14 3.03 25.04 8.04
N ARG A 15 3.53 25.22 9.27
CA ARG A 15 4.52 24.35 9.90
C ARG A 15 4.00 22.92 10.12
N THR A 16 2.76 22.77 10.53
CA THR A 16 2.12 21.45 10.74
C THR A 16 1.99 20.69 9.43
N ARG A 17 1.61 21.38 8.34
CA ARG A 17 1.55 20.79 6.99
C ARG A 17 2.92 20.38 6.48
N LEU A 18 3.96 21.22 6.66
CA LEU A 18 5.32 20.90 6.26
C LEU A 18 5.84 19.64 6.96
N ILE A 19 5.60 19.50 8.28
CA ILE A 19 5.94 18.28 9.03
C ILE A 19 5.16 17.07 8.48
N GLY A 20 3.90 17.24 8.10
CA GLY A 20 3.09 16.19 7.47
C GLY A 20 3.72 15.70 6.15
N TYR A 21 4.05 16.61 5.24
CA TYR A 21 4.70 16.26 3.96
C TYR A 21 6.08 15.64 4.17
N ALA A 22 6.91 16.18 5.08
CA ALA A 22 8.22 15.61 5.37
C ALA A 22 8.13 14.17 5.92
N ALA A 23 7.15 13.90 6.80
CA ALA A 23 6.89 12.57 7.31
C ALA A 23 6.45 11.60 6.19
N ASP A 24 5.61 12.07 5.29
CA ASP A 24 5.09 11.25 4.18
C ASP A 24 6.16 10.93 3.14
N VAL A 25 6.95 11.92 2.72
CA VAL A 25 8.13 11.71 1.87
C VAL A 25 9.11 10.74 2.55
N GLY A 26 9.32 10.88 3.87
CA GLY A 26 10.13 9.94 4.65
C GLY A 26 9.58 8.52 4.62
N ALA A 27 8.25 8.34 4.67
CA ALA A 27 7.61 7.03 4.51
C ALA A 27 7.88 6.46 3.12
N GLY A 28 7.70 7.25 2.06
CA GLY A 28 7.98 6.84 0.68
C GLY A 28 9.44 6.45 0.46
N VAL A 29 10.39 7.19 1.04
CA VAL A 29 11.82 6.85 1.01
C VAL A 29 12.07 5.50 1.71
N LEU A 30 11.50 5.28 2.89
CA LEU A 30 11.66 4.01 3.60
C LEU A 30 11.03 2.84 2.83
N TRP A 31 9.84 2.99 2.26
CA TRP A 31 9.25 1.96 1.39
C TRP A 31 10.12 1.69 0.17
N GLY A 32 10.70 2.73 -0.44
CA GLY A 32 11.62 2.62 -1.58
C GLY A 32 12.88 1.81 -1.29
N THR A 33 13.27 1.63 -0.02
CA THR A 33 14.39 0.74 0.35
C THR A 33 14.05 -0.75 0.28
N THR A 34 12.78 -1.12 0.18
CA THR A 34 12.33 -2.52 0.21
C THR A 34 12.99 -3.36 -0.88
N GLY A 35 12.93 -2.93 -2.13
CA GLY A 35 13.50 -3.66 -3.26
C GLY A 35 15.03 -3.82 -3.15
N PRO A 36 15.79 -2.72 -2.95
CA PRO A 36 17.24 -2.80 -2.76
C PRO A 36 17.67 -3.71 -1.60
N LEU A 37 17.05 -3.62 -0.43
CA LEU A 37 17.39 -4.47 0.72
C LEU A 37 17.03 -5.94 0.46
N SER A 38 15.92 -6.23 -0.21
CA SER A 38 15.59 -7.58 -0.63
C SER A 38 16.61 -8.12 -1.64
N THR A 39 17.03 -7.30 -2.60
CA THR A 39 18.08 -7.69 -3.57
C THR A 39 19.42 -7.98 -2.88
N ALA A 40 19.79 -7.21 -1.85
CA ALA A 40 20.98 -7.48 -1.06
C ALA A 40 20.90 -8.83 -0.33
N LEU A 41 19.73 -9.17 0.23
CA LEU A 41 19.49 -10.48 0.85
C LEU A 41 19.60 -11.65 -0.15
N TYR A 42 19.09 -11.46 -1.38
CA TYR A 42 19.25 -12.48 -2.43
C TYR A 42 20.72 -12.68 -2.82
N ALA A 43 21.50 -11.60 -2.87
CA ALA A 43 22.94 -11.69 -3.13
C ALA A 43 23.71 -12.47 -2.04
N GLU A 44 23.18 -12.52 -0.81
CA GLU A 44 23.68 -13.35 0.29
C GLU A 44 23.10 -14.77 0.32
N GLY A 45 22.31 -15.15 -0.70
CA GLY A 45 21.73 -16.49 -0.81
C GLY A 45 20.39 -16.69 -0.10
N ALA A 46 19.77 -15.62 0.41
CA ALA A 46 18.46 -15.75 1.06
C ALA A 46 17.38 -16.16 0.05
N ALA A 47 16.55 -17.14 0.42
CA ALA A 47 15.40 -17.55 -0.38
C ALA A 47 14.30 -16.46 -0.40
N LEU A 48 13.61 -16.31 -1.53
CA LEU A 48 12.54 -15.31 -1.70
C LEU A 48 11.47 -15.40 -0.62
N THR A 49 10.99 -16.62 -0.35
CA THR A 49 9.98 -16.88 0.69
C THR A 49 10.52 -16.63 2.10
N GLY A 50 11.82 -16.87 2.33
CA GLY A 50 12.49 -16.55 3.58
C GLY A 50 12.53 -15.06 3.85
N VAL A 51 12.87 -14.24 2.84
CA VAL A 51 12.86 -12.77 2.97
C VAL A 51 11.46 -12.27 3.29
N GLY A 52 10.42 -12.75 2.58
CA GLY A 52 9.02 -12.40 2.85
C GLY A 52 8.59 -12.76 4.28
N PHE A 53 8.97 -13.95 4.76
CA PHE A 53 8.66 -14.39 6.13
C PHE A 53 9.36 -13.54 7.19
N TRP A 54 10.70 -13.43 7.12
CA TRP A 54 11.48 -12.77 8.17
C TRP A 54 11.16 -11.28 8.29
N ARG A 55 10.82 -10.65 7.17
CA ARG A 55 10.38 -9.25 7.14
C ARG A 55 9.15 -9.02 8.03
N VAL A 56 8.11 -9.85 7.93
CA VAL A 56 6.91 -9.71 8.77
C VAL A 56 7.10 -10.27 10.17
N ALA A 57 7.89 -11.32 10.35
CA ALA A 57 8.15 -11.91 11.66
C ALA A 57 8.87 -10.95 12.60
N VAL A 58 9.93 -10.29 12.12
CA VAL A 58 10.68 -9.30 12.90
C VAL A 58 9.85 -8.04 13.13
N ALA A 59 9.05 -7.59 12.14
CA ALA A 59 8.11 -6.49 12.32
C ALA A 59 7.04 -6.82 13.38
N THR A 60 6.49 -8.03 13.35
CA THR A 60 5.54 -8.51 14.37
C THR A 60 6.18 -8.53 15.75
N ALA A 61 7.41 -9.04 15.88
CA ALA A 61 8.13 -9.04 17.13
C ALA A 61 8.36 -7.61 17.66
N GLY A 62 8.71 -6.67 16.79
CA GLY A 62 8.82 -5.25 17.14
C GLY A 62 7.52 -4.66 17.67
N LEU A 63 6.37 -4.96 17.02
CA LEU A 63 5.06 -4.52 17.51
C LEU A 63 4.62 -5.26 18.78
N LEU A 64 5.02 -6.51 18.99
CA LEU A 64 4.77 -7.21 20.25
C LEU A 64 5.46 -6.54 21.43
N VAL A 65 6.71 -6.11 21.25
CA VAL A 65 7.42 -5.34 22.29
C VAL A 65 6.65 -4.06 22.64
N VAL A 66 6.19 -3.32 21.63
CA VAL A 66 5.33 -2.14 21.83
C VAL A 66 3.98 -2.54 22.45
N GLY A 67 3.41 -3.67 22.05
CA GLY A 67 2.12 -4.18 22.54
C GLY A 67 2.16 -4.63 24.00
N VAL A 68 3.27 -5.19 24.46
CA VAL A 68 3.47 -5.50 25.90
C VAL A 68 3.45 -4.23 26.73
N LEU A 69 4.02 -3.13 26.21
CA LEU A 69 3.98 -1.82 26.83
C LEU A 69 2.60 -1.15 26.73
N ARG A 70 1.85 -1.45 25.65
CA ARG A 70 0.51 -0.94 25.36
C ARG A 70 -0.49 -2.09 25.26
N ARG A 71 -1.00 -2.57 26.38
CA ARG A 71 -1.93 -3.72 26.49
C ARG A 71 -3.20 -3.60 25.63
N ASP A 72 -3.53 -2.44 25.12
CA ASP A 72 -4.66 -2.18 24.23
C ASP A 72 -4.47 -2.81 22.84
N LEU A 73 -3.25 -3.03 22.35
CA LEU A 73 -2.99 -3.68 21.05
C LEU A 73 -3.47 -5.13 21.00
N LEU A 74 -3.46 -5.83 22.12
CA LEU A 74 -3.82 -7.25 22.23
C LEU A 74 -5.32 -7.49 22.46
N ARG A 75 -6.10 -6.44 22.73
CA ARG A 75 -7.55 -6.55 22.97
C ARG A 75 -8.30 -6.48 21.65
N VAL A 76 -8.75 -7.64 21.17
CA VAL A 76 -9.52 -7.75 19.92
C VAL A 76 -10.68 -8.72 20.11
N ASP A 77 -11.80 -8.46 19.46
CA ASP A 77 -12.94 -9.36 19.43
C ASP A 77 -12.73 -10.47 18.37
N ARG A 78 -13.59 -11.50 18.43
CA ARG A 78 -13.51 -12.63 17.50
C ARG A 78 -13.62 -12.21 16.02
N ARG A 79 -14.41 -11.15 15.73
CA ARG A 79 -14.58 -10.65 14.36
C ARG A 79 -13.29 -10.01 13.86
N GLY A 80 -12.63 -9.19 14.68
CA GLY A 80 -11.34 -8.61 14.37
C GLY A 80 -10.26 -9.67 14.16
N LEU A 81 -10.23 -10.69 15.01
CA LEU A 81 -9.29 -11.80 14.86
C LEU A 81 -9.50 -12.56 13.54
N LEU A 82 -10.74 -12.89 13.18
CA LEU A 82 -11.02 -13.61 11.93
C LEU A 82 -10.87 -12.75 10.70
N ALA A 83 -11.44 -11.54 10.68
CA ALA A 83 -11.41 -10.69 9.48
C ALA A 83 -10.04 -10.05 9.25
N VAL A 84 -9.42 -9.49 10.30
CA VAL A 84 -8.15 -8.77 10.18
C VAL A 84 -6.97 -9.71 10.41
N GLY A 85 -6.98 -10.51 11.49
CA GLY A 85 -5.88 -11.42 11.79
C GLY A 85 -5.76 -12.53 10.75
N LEU A 86 -6.82 -13.28 10.48
CA LEU A 86 -6.77 -14.38 9.51
C LEU A 86 -6.93 -13.87 8.06
N GLY A 87 -7.97 -13.11 7.76
CA GLY A 87 -8.23 -12.62 6.40
C GLY A 87 -7.19 -11.59 5.94
N GLY A 88 -6.94 -10.54 6.73
CA GLY A 88 -5.91 -9.54 6.47
C GLY A 88 -4.51 -10.15 6.49
N GLY A 89 -4.24 -11.04 7.47
CA GLY A 89 -2.99 -11.80 7.54
C GLY A 89 -2.73 -12.66 6.31
N ALA A 90 -3.75 -13.30 5.73
CA ALA A 90 -3.62 -14.05 4.48
C ALA A 90 -3.29 -13.15 3.28
N LEU A 91 -3.91 -11.96 3.20
CA LEU A 91 -3.59 -10.98 2.17
C LEU A 91 -2.14 -10.48 2.32
N VAL A 92 -1.70 -10.16 3.54
CA VAL A 92 -0.30 -9.75 3.78
C VAL A 92 0.66 -10.88 3.49
N ALA A 93 0.36 -12.13 3.88
CA ALA A 93 1.19 -13.30 3.56
C ALA A 93 1.36 -13.48 2.05
N LEU A 94 0.26 -13.37 1.29
CA LEU A 94 0.31 -13.40 -0.17
C LEU A 94 1.13 -12.24 -0.73
N PHE A 95 0.92 -11.03 -0.23
CA PHE A 95 1.70 -9.85 -0.62
C PHE A 95 3.20 -10.07 -0.41
N GLU A 96 3.59 -10.51 0.76
CA GLU A 96 5.00 -10.65 1.13
C GLU A 96 5.74 -11.65 0.24
N VAL A 97 5.16 -12.80 -0.05
CA VAL A 97 5.78 -13.78 -0.95
C VAL A 97 5.74 -13.29 -2.40
N ALA A 98 4.59 -12.85 -2.88
CA ALA A 98 4.39 -12.43 -4.27
C ALA A 98 5.28 -11.23 -4.64
N TYR A 99 5.46 -10.28 -3.72
CA TYR A 99 6.30 -9.10 -3.96
C TYR A 99 7.79 -9.45 -4.06
N GLN A 100 8.28 -10.48 -3.31
CA GLN A 100 9.64 -10.96 -3.47
C GLN A 100 9.88 -11.57 -4.86
N TYR A 101 8.91 -12.34 -5.39
CA TYR A 101 8.97 -12.82 -6.78
C TYR A 101 8.96 -11.67 -7.79
N ALA A 102 8.19 -10.61 -7.52
CA ALA A 102 8.18 -9.42 -8.37
C ALA A 102 9.56 -8.74 -8.41
N ILE A 103 10.20 -8.53 -7.26
CA ILE A 103 11.53 -7.91 -7.17
C ILE A 103 12.57 -8.78 -7.90
N ALA A 104 12.57 -10.07 -7.65
CA ALA A 104 13.51 -10.99 -8.25
C ALA A 104 13.36 -11.11 -9.77
N GLY A 105 12.13 -11.20 -10.27
CA GLY A 105 11.85 -11.47 -11.68
C GLY A 105 11.72 -10.24 -12.57
N ALA A 106 11.08 -9.17 -12.09
CA ALA A 106 10.87 -7.93 -12.86
C ALA A 106 11.85 -6.81 -12.48
N GLY A 107 12.75 -7.04 -11.53
CA GLY A 107 13.64 -6.04 -10.95
C GLY A 107 12.93 -5.09 -9.99
N VAL A 108 13.72 -4.30 -9.27
CA VAL A 108 13.21 -3.39 -8.23
C VAL A 108 12.22 -2.37 -8.79
N ALA A 109 12.56 -1.72 -9.90
CA ALA A 109 11.68 -0.74 -10.56
C ALA A 109 10.40 -1.38 -11.11
N GLY A 110 10.52 -2.56 -11.73
CA GLY A 110 9.39 -3.33 -12.26
C GLY A 110 8.42 -3.73 -11.14
N ALA A 111 8.93 -4.26 -10.04
CA ALA A 111 8.11 -4.66 -8.88
C ALA A 111 7.37 -3.46 -8.28
N ALA A 112 8.08 -2.34 -8.05
CA ALA A 112 7.48 -1.14 -7.51
C ALA A 112 6.37 -0.60 -8.43
N THR A 113 6.60 -0.53 -9.74
CA THR A 113 5.58 -0.04 -10.69
C THR A 113 4.38 -0.99 -10.82
N LEU A 114 4.60 -2.31 -10.79
CA LEU A 114 3.52 -3.30 -10.78
C LEU A 114 2.62 -3.12 -9.55
N LEU A 115 3.20 -2.84 -8.38
CA LEU A 115 2.42 -2.57 -7.17
C LEU A 115 1.50 -1.35 -7.33
N TYR A 116 1.91 -0.34 -8.09
CA TYR A 116 1.09 0.85 -8.38
C TYR A 116 -0.11 0.58 -9.30
N THR A 117 -0.33 -0.66 -9.74
CA THR A 117 -1.62 -1.09 -10.30
C THR A 117 -2.70 -1.30 -9.22
N ALA A 118 -2.33 -1.41 -7.95
CA ALA A 118 -3.27 -1.63 -6.86
C ALA A 118 -4.40 -0.59 -6.75
N PRO A 119 -4.17 0.75 -6.91
CA PRO A 119 -5.25 1.72 -6.95
C PRO A 119 -6.30 1.44 -8.04
N LEU A 120 -5.88 0.90 -9.19
CA LEU A 120 -6.79 0.51 -10.28
C LEU A 120 -7.65 -0.68 -9.85
N ILE A 121 -7.01 -1.68 -9.21
CA ILE A 121 -7.72 -2.85 -8.68
C ILE A 121 -8.72 -2.41 -7.61
N VAL A 122 -8.34 -1.49 -6.70
CA VAL A 122 -9.25 -0.90 -5.70
C VAL A 122 -10.44 -0.20 -6.38
N ALA A 123 -10.21 0.56 -7.45
CA ALA A 123 -11.27 1.25 -8.18
C ALA A 123 -12.24 0.26 -8.85
N VAL A 124 -11.72 -0.80 -9.48
CA VAL A 124 -12.53 -1.85 -10.12
C VAL A 124 -13.33 -2.64 -9.08
N LEU A 125 -12.69 -3.08 -7.99
CA LEU A 125 -13.35 -3.78 -6.90
C LEU A 125 -14.36 -2.88 -6.18
N GLY A 126 -14.04 -1.60 -5.98
CA GLY A 126 -14.96 -0.60 -5.42
C GLY A 126 -16.21 -0.42 -6.29
N HIS A 127 -16.04 -0.38 -7.62
CA HIS A 127 -17.17 -0.37 -8.55
C HIS A 127 -18.01 -1.65 -8.43
N ALA A 128 -17.37 -2.82 -8.47
CA ALA A 128 -18.06 -4.12 -8.46
C ALA A 128 -18.76 -4.41 -7.10
N LEU A 129 -18.10 -4.11 -5.98
CA LEU A 129 -18.57 -4.45 -4.65
C LEU A 129 -19.40 -3.32 -4.00
N LEU A 130 -19.02 -2.06 -4.24
CA LEU A 130 -19.62 -0.89 -3.61
C LEU A 130 -20.50 -0.06 -4.57
N ARG A 131 -20.62 -0.49 -5.85
CA ARG A 131 -21.36 0.19 -6.93
C ARG A 131 -20.90 1.64 -7.16
N GLU A 132 -19.63 1.93 -6.91
CA GLU A 132 -19.04 3.23 -7.20
C GLU A 132 -18.96 3.45 -8.72
N ARG A 133 -19.18 4.70 -9.19
CA ARG A 133 -19.14 5.00 -10.63
C ARG A 133 -17.70 5.10 -11.12
N LEU A 134 -17.35 4.31 -12.15
CA LEU A 134 -16.11 4.50 -12.92
C LEU A 134 -16.29 5.70 -13.85
N THR A 135 -15.46 6.71 -13.69
CA THR A 135 -15.44 7.87 -14.58
C THR A 135 -14.46 7.63 -15.73
N THR A 136 -14.71 8.27 -16.89
CA THR A 136 -13.80 8.19 -18.06
C THR A 136 -12.37 8.63 -17.70
N ALA A 137 -12.22 9.63 -16.83
CA ALA A 137 -10.93 10.08 -16.35
C ALA A 137 -10.18 8.96 -15.58
N ARG A 138 -10.86 8.22 -14.69
CA ARG A 138 -10.27 7.08 -13.97
C ARG A 138 -9.83 5.97 -14.92
N VAL A 139 -10.64 5.67 -15.93
CA VAL A 139 -10.28 4.67 -16.96
C VAL A 139 -9.08 5.14 -17.76
N GLY A 140 -9.03 6.40 -18.20
CA GLY A 140 -7.90 6.97 -18.92
C GLY A 140 -6.59 6.91 -18.11
N LEU A 141 -6.64 7.25 -16.82
CA LEU A 141 -5.49 7.13 -15.92
C LEU A 141 -5.07 5.67 -15.70
N ALA A 142 -6.04 4.75 -15.61
CA ALA A 142 -5.76 3.32 -15.54
C ALA A 142 -4.94 2.85 -16.74
N VAL A 143 -5.35 3.21 -17.95
CA VAL A 143 -4.62 2.89 -19.20
C VAL A 143 -3.22 3.51 -19.19
N LEU A 144 -3.10 4.78 -18.76
CA LEU A 144 -1.80 5.45 -18.66
C LEU A 144 -0.83 4.72 -17.73
N VAL A 145 -1.31 4.33 -16.55
CA VAL A 145 -0.51 3.55 -15.56
C VAL A 145 -0.11 2.20 -16.15
N LEU A 146 -1.03 1.46 -16.79
CA LEU A 146 -0.71 0.17 -17.43
C LEU A 146 0.34 0.28 -18.53
N ILE A 147 0.26 1.33 -19.35
CA ILE A 147 1.29 1.63 -20.36
C ILE A 147 2.64 1.90 -19.70
N GLY A 148 2.65 2.71 -18.63
CA GLY A 148 3.84 3.00 -17.85
C GLY A 148 4.46 1.75 -17.24
N VAL A 149 3.65 0.89 -16.62
CA VAL A 149 4.09 -0.41 -16.07
C VAL A 149 4.71 -1.29 -17.15
N PHE A 150 4.08 -1.41 -18.31
CA PHE A 150 4.60 -2.20 -19.45
C PHE A 150 6.01 -1.76 -19.85
N PHE A 151 6.23 -0.45 -20.03
CA PHE A 151 7.54 0.05 -20.42
C PHE A 151 8.58 -0.08 -19.32
N THR A 152 8.20 0.13 -18.04
CA THR A 152 9.13 -0.01 -16.91
C THR A 152 9.57 -1.46 -16.73
N VAL A 153 8.64 -2.42 -16.77
CA VAL A 153 8.94 -3.85 -16.61
C VAL A 153 9.81 -4.36 -17.74
N ARG A 154 9.53 -3.96 -18.99
CA ARG A 154 10.35 -4.36 -20.14
C ARG A 154 11.72 -3.68 -20.17
N GLY A 155 11.82 -2.50 -19.59
CA GLY A 155 13.06 -1.73 -19.52
C GLY A 155 13.94 -2.03 -18.32
N GLY A 156 13.46 -2.84 -17.35
CA GLY A 156 14.17 -3.21 -16.14
C GLY A 156 14.89 -4.56 -16.26
N GLU A 157 15.78 -4.81 -15.31
CA GLU A 157 16.50 -6.06 -15.17
C GLU A 157 16.19 -6.70 -13.82
N GLY A 158 15.75 -7.97 -13.84
CA GLY A 158 15.58 -8.79 -12.65
C GLY A 158 16.87 -9.49 -12.22
N VAL A 159 16.83 -10.20 -11.10
CA VAL A 159 17.94 -11.04 -10.61
C VAL A 159 17.89 -12.39 -11.38
N GLY A 160 18.39 -12.37 -12.61
CA GLY A 160 18.28 -13.52 -13.55
C GLY A 160 18.82 -14.84 -13.02
N ALA A 161 19.84 -14.80 -12.13
CA ALA A 161 20.44 -16.00 -11.54
C ALA A 161 19.49 -16.83 -10.65
N LEU A 162 18.35 -16.27 -10.25
CA LEU A 162 17.35 -16.96 -9.40
C LEU A 162 16.31 -17.76 -10.21
N PHE A 163 16.35 -17.70 -11.54
CA PHE A 163 15.39 -18.35 -12.43
C PHE A 163 16.10 -19.15 -13.53
N GLU A 164 15.42 -20.18 -14.06
CA GLU A 164 15.96 -21.04 -15.13
C GLU A 164 16.21 -20.25 -16.43
N SER A 165 15.41 -19.22 -16.68
CA SER A 165 15.57 -18.33 -17.84
C SER A 165 15.06 -16.94 -17.55
N ARG A 166 15.48 -15.96 -18.36
CA ARG A 166 14.95 -14.58 -18.29
C ARG A 166 13.45 -14.50 -18.48
N GLU A 167 12.89 -15.32 -19.37
CA GLU A 167 11.45 -15.35 -19.64
C GLU A 167 10.67 -15.91 -18.46
N ALA A 168 11.15 -17.01 -17.84
CA ALA A 168 10.55 -17.58 -16.65
C ALA A 168 10.63 -16.59 -15.46
N GLY A 169 11.76 -15.89 -15.29
CA GLY A 169 11.91 -14.86 -14.29
C GLY A 169 10.95 -13.70 -14.51
N LEU A 170 10.84 -13.18 -15.72
CA LEU A 170 9.92 -12.09 -16.05
C LEU A 170 8.45 -12.49 -15.83
N ALA A 171 8.07 -13.71 -16.25
CA ALA A 171 6.71 -14.21 -16.03
C ALA A 171 6.39 -14.34 -14.52
N ALA A 172 7.30 -14.91 -13.73
CA ALA A 172 7.16 -14.99 -12.29
C ALA A 172 7.10 -13.60 -11.64
N GLY A 173 7.94 -12.67 -12.10
CA GLY A 173 7.97 -11.30 -11.62
C GLY A 173 6.68 -10.53 -11.89
N VAL A 174 6.15 -10.61 -13.11
CA VAL A 174 4.88 -9.95 -13.47
C VAL A 174 3.72 -10.56 -12.70
N THR A 175 3.64 -11.90 -12.65
CA THR A 175 2.59 -12.60 -11.89
C THR A 175 2.66 -12.25 -10.41
N GLY A 176 3.85 -12.29 -9.82
CA GLY A 176 4.09 -11.91 -8.44
C GLY A 176 3.68 -10.46 -8.16
N GLY A 177 4.06 -9.52 -9.04
CA GLY A 177 3.71 -8.11 -8.90
C GLY A 177 2.20 -7.85 -8.97
N LEU A 178 1.48 -8.52 -9.87
CA LEU A 178 0.02 -8.40 -9.96
C LEU A 178 -0.69 -9.05 -8.76
N LEU A 179 -0.20 -10.19 -8.27
CA LEU A 179 -0.73 -10.81 -7.05
C LEU A 179 -0.46 -9.95 -5.81
N ALA A 180 0.73 -9.33 -5.72
CA ALA A 180 1.05 -8.38 -4.67
C ALA A 180 0.13 -7.15 -4.72
N ALA A 181 -0.12 -6.60 -5.91
CA ALA A 181 -1.04 -5.48 -6.10
C ALA A 181 -2.49 -5.85 -5.73
N LEU A 182 -2.94 -7.06 -6.07
CA LEU A 182 -4.26 -7.57 -5.68
C LEU A 182 -4.37 -7.73 -4.15
N ALA A 183 -3.36 -8.32 -3.52
CA ALA A 183 -3.29 -8.49 -2.07
C ALA A 183 -3.29 -7.13 -1.35
N TYR A 184 -2.49 -6.17 -1.83
CA TYR A 184 -2.45 -4.80 -1.30
C TYR A 184 -3.79 -4.07 -1.49
N ALA A 185 -4.45 -4.25 -2.62
CA ALA A 185 -5.81 -3.73 -2.82
C ALA A 185 -6.80 -4.33 -1.81
N GLY A 186 -6.70 -5.64 -1.56
CA GLY A 186 -7.51 -6.33 -0.57
C GLY A 186 -7.30 -5.80 0.86
N THR A 187 -6.05 -5.62 1.30
CA THR A 187 -5.75 -5.01 2.62
C THR A 187 -6.24 -3.58 2.69
N THR A 188 -6.12 -2.80 1.61
CA THR A 188 -6.64 -1.42 1.54
C THR A 188 -8.16 -1.38 1.73
N LEU A 189 -8.91 -2.27 1.08
CA LEU A 189 -10.36 -2.37 1.23
C LEU A 189 -10.75 -2.85 2.64
N LEU A 190 -10.03 -3.83 3.19
CA LEU A 190 -10.23 -4.30 4.55
C LEU A 190 -9.94 -3.20 5.57
N ALA A 191 -8.89 -2.42 5.37
CA ALA A 191 -8.51 -1.30 6.24
C ALA A 191 -9.59 -0.22 6.31
N ARG A 192 -10.33 0.06 5.22
CA ARG A 192 -11.49 0.99 5.25
C ARG A 192 -12.55 0.58 6.26
N TRP A 193 -12.75 -0.73 6.44
CA TRP A 193 -13.67 -1.27 7.43
C TRP A 193 -13.04 -1.43 8.82
N ALA A 194 -11.80 -1.87 8.89
CA ALA A 194 -11.13 -2.27 10.11
C ALA A 194 -10.57 -1.08 10.92
N VAL A 195 -9.91 -0.12 10.26
CA VAL A 195 -9.23 1.00 10.93
C VAL A 195 -10.17 1.86 11.77
N PRO A 196 -11.39 2.26 11.32
CA PRO A 196 -12.32 3.01 12.16
C PRO A 196 -12.77 2.24 13.42
N ARG A 197 -12.73 0.90 13.42
CA ARG A 197 -13.19 0.04 14.52
C ARG A 197 -12.09 -0.29 15.50
N TYR A 198 -10.89 -0.58 15.00
CA TYR A 198 -9.80 -1.15 15.79
C TYR A 198 -8.61 -0.21 15.95
N GLY A 199 -8.52 0.84 15.11
CA GLY A 199 -7.37 1.72 15.02
C GLY A 199 -6.24 1.13 14.16
N SER A 200 -5.45 1.99 13.51
CA SER A 200 -4.43 1.60 12.53
C SER A 200 -3.34 0.68 13.12
N SER A 201 -2.85 0.98 14.33
CA SER A 201 -1.77 0.18 14.94
C SER A 201 -2.21 -1.25 15.26
N ARG A 202 -3.47 -1.44 15.69
CA ARG A 202 -4.01 -2.77 16.00
C ARG A 202 -4.29 -3.56 14.71
N VAL A 203 -4.82 -2.89 13.67
CA VAL A 203 -5.01 -3.51 12.35
C VAL A 203 -3.68 -3.99 11.81
N LEU A 204 -2.65 -3.12 11.77
CA LEU A 204 -1.31 -3.49 11.33
C LEU A 204 -0.73 -4.66 12.13
N PHE A 205 -0.87 -4.64 13.46
CA PHE A 205 -0.40 -5.74 14.30
C PHE A 205 -1.08 -7.07 13.98
N LEU A 206 -2.41 -7.07 13.83
CA LEU A 206 -3.17 -8.29 13.53
C LEU A 206 -2.84 -8.85 12.15
N GLU A 207 -2.71 -8.00 11.14
CA GLU A 207 -2.34 -8.38 9.78
C GLU A 207 -0.93 -9.00 9.75
N LEU A 208 0.07 -8.35 10.37
CA LEU A 208 1.44 -8.85 10.41
C LEU A 208 1.57 -10.13 11.24
N ALA A 209 0.92 -10.20 12.40
CA ALA A 209 0.92 -11.40 13.24
C ALA A 209 0.22 -12.58 12.52
N GLY A 210 -0.93 -12.33 11.89
CA GLY A 210 -1.63 -13.32 11.08
C GLY A 210 -0.77 -13.81 9.91
N ALA A 211 -0.13 -12.90 9.18
CA ALA A 211 0.78 -13.25 8.08
C ALA A 211 1.96 -14.09 8.58
N THR A 212 2.58 -13.70 9.71
CA THR A 212 3.68 -14.45 10.31
C THR A 212 3.28 -15.88 10.64
N ILE A 213 2.11 -16.06 11.30
CA ILE A 213 1.60 -17.37 11.67
C ILE A 213 1.29 -18.21 10.42
N LEU A 214 0.59 -17.62 9.45
CA LEU A 214 0.22 -18.32 8.22
C LEU A 214 1.45 -18.75 7.42
N LEU A 215 2.46 -17.88 7.25
CA LEU A 215 3.69 -18.23 6.55
C LEU A 215 4.52 -19.25 7.33
N ALA A 216 4.59 -19.15 8.67
CA ALA A 216 5.27 -20.15 9.51
C ALA A 216 4.66 -21.55 9.38
N LEU A 217 3.37 -21.65 9.13
CA LEU A 217 2.67 -22.91 8.92
C LEU A 217 2.73 -23.41 7.48
N PHE A 218 2.51 -22.50 6.52
CA PHE A 218 2.37 -22.84 5.11
C PHE A 218 3.71 -23.15 4.42
N LEU A 219 4.74 -22.34 4.67
CA LEU A 219 6.03 -22.52 3.99
C LEU A 219 6.69 -23.88 4.27
N PRO A 220 6.79 -24.37 5.53
CA PRO A 220 7.30 -25.70 5.78
C PRO A 220 6.44 -26.81 5.16
N ALA A 221 5.09 -26.64 5.16
CA ALA A 221 4.18 -27.60 4.57
C ALA A 221 4.35 -27.73 3.04
N THR A 222 4.91 -26.72 2.36
CA THR A 222 5.24 -26.74 0.93
C THR A 222 6.71 -27.08 0.65
N GLY A 223 7.48 -27.49 1.66
CA GLY A 223 8.90 -27.79 1.54
C GLY A 223 9.79 -26.55 1.46
N GLN A 224 9.26 -25.36 1.72
CA GLN A 224 9.98 -24.09 1.63
C GLN A 224 10.17 -23.46 3.03
N ALA A 225 10.68 -24.22 3.98
CA ALA A 225 10.94 -23.70 5.33
C ALA A 225 11.76 -22.40 5.26
N PRO A 226 11.34 -21.32 5.94
CA PRO A 226 12.01 -20.04 5.87
C PRO A 226 13.33 -20.09 6.68
N ALA A 227 14.44 -20.40 5.99
CA ALA A 227 15.76 -20.36 6.61
C ALA A 227 16.06 -18.93 7.10
N PRO A 228 16.64 -18.78 8.30
CA PRO A 228 17.11 -17.49 8.78
C PRO A 228 18.33 -17.03 7.95
N PRO A 229 18.65 -15.73 7.91
CA PRO A 229 19.91 -15.28 7.34
C PRO A 229 21.12 -15.89 8.06
N ASP A 230 22.10 -16.34 7.28
CA ASP A 230 23.32 -16.98 7.80
C ASP A 230 24.38 -15.97 8.25
N THR A 231 24.22 -14.69 7.85
CA THR A 231 25.19 -13.63 8.06
C THR A 231 24.65 -12.53 8.98
N VAL A 232 25.57 -11.81 9.63
CA VAL A 232 25.21 -10.62 10.42
C VAL A 232 24.64 -9.53 9.49
N SER A 233 25.20 -9.34 8.29
CA SER A 233 24.69 -8.40 7.30
C SER A 233 23.27 -8.74 6.88
N GLY A 234 22.96 -10.01 6.64
CA GLY A 234 21.61 -10.46 6.33
C GLY A 234 20.60 -10.11 7.43
N TRP A 235 20.96 -10.30 8.69
CA TRP A 235 20.11 -9.86 9.81
C TRP A 235 19.95 -8.35 9.88
N VAL A 236 21.01 -7.59 9.60
CA VAL A 236 20.91 -6.11 9.51
C VAL A 236 19.91 -5.71 8.41
N TYR A 237 19.99 -6.33 7.22
CA TYR A 237 19.04 -6.05 6.14
C TYR A 237 17.60 -6.43 6.52
N VAL A 238 17.38 -7.58 7.16
CA VAL A 238 16.05 -7.97 7.66
C VAL A 238 15.52 -6.96 8.68
N VAL A 239 16.34 -6.53 9.63
CA VAL A 239 15.95 -5.54 10.64
C VAL A 239 15.60 -4.19 9.98
N LEU A 240 16.41 -3.72 9.03
CA LEU A 240 16.15 -2.49 8.27
C LEU A 240 14.85 -2.60 7.46
N LEU A 241 14.61 -3.73 6.79
CA LEU A 241 13.36 -4.00 6.10
C LEU A 241 12.16 -3.97 7.05
N SER A 242 12.26 -4.67 8.18
CA SER A 242 11.15 -4.85 9.11
C SER A 242 10.85 -3.59 9.90
N LEU A 243 11.87 -3.03 10.55
CA LEU A 243 11.68 -1.86 11.42
C LEU A 243 11.69 -0.55 10.63
N GLY A 244 12.45 -0.47 9.53
CA GLY A 244 12.47 0.71 8.65
C GLY A 244 11.28 0.71 7.69
N ALA A 245 11.32 -0.17 6.68
CA ALA A 245 10.36 -0.13 5.58
C ALA A 245 8.96 -0.62 5.95
N VAL A 246 8.78 -1.50 6.95
CA VAL A 246 7.45 -1.90 7.42
C VAL A 246 6.96 -0.99 8.53
N LEU A 247 7.62 -0.96 9.70
CA LEU A 247 7.08 -0.22 10.84
C LEU A 247 7.31 1.28 10.74
N GLY A 248 8.56 1.70 10.49
CA GLY A 248 8.93 3.12 10.42
C GLY A 248 8.15 3.87 9.36
N ALA A 249 8.08 3.32 8.13
CA ALA A 249 7.32 3.91 7.04
C ALA A 249 5.84 4.06 7.39
N ASN A 250 5.20 3.01 7.91
CA ASN A 250 3.78 3.08 8.31
C ASN A 250 3.54 4.09 9.43
N TYR A 251 4.43 4.19 10.44
CA TYR A 251 4.29 5.20 11.49
C TYR A 251 4.44 6.63 10.96
N LEU A 252 5.39 6.86 10.05
CA LEU A 252 5.54 8.15 9.38
C LEU A 252 4.32 8.50 8.53
N PHE A 253 3.82 7.56 7.75
CA PHE A 253 2.62 7.73 6.93
C PHE A 253 1.37 8.04 7.77
N PHE A 254 1.11 7.25 8.81
CA PHE A 254 0.00 7.55 9.73
C PHE A 254 0.17 8.88 10.48
N GLY A 255 1.43 9.26 10.75
CA GLY A 255 1.77 10.57 11.30
C GLY A 255 1.49 11.71 10.32
N ALA A 256 1.73 11.49 9.03
CA ALA A 256 1.41 12.44 7.96
C ALA A 256 -0.10 12.61 7.82
N LEU A 257 -0.87 11.52 7.77
CA LEU A 257 -2.35 11.55 7.65
C LEU A 257 -3.07 12.29 8.78
N LYS A 258 -2.41 12.48 9.93
CA LYS A 258 -2.92 13.34 11.02
C LYS A 258 -2.73 14.83 10.75
N ARG A 259 -1.95 15.21 9.75
CA ARG A 259 -1.49 16.59 9.48
C ARG A 259 -1.83 17.10 8.12
N ILE A 260 -1.95 16.20 7.13
CA ILE A 260 -2.30 16.50 5.74
C ILE A 260 -3.44 15.57 5.30
N GLU A 261 -4.16 15.98 4.27
CA GLU A 261 -5.24 15.18 3.70
C GLU A 261 -4.71 13.92 3.01
N ALA A 262 -5.54 12.89 2.91
CA ALA A 262 -5.14 11.59 2.38
C ALA A 262 -4.68 11.63 0.92
N ALA A 263 -5.32 12.46 0.08
CA ALA A 263 -4.95 12.53 -1.34
C ALA A 263 -3.59 13.20 -1.58
N PRO A 264 -3.27 14.37 -0.99
CA PRO A 264 -1.90 14.90 -1.01
C PRO A 264 -0.84 13.95 -0.43
N ALA A 265 -1.17 13.21 0.65
CA ALA A 265 -0.28 12.20 1.21
C ALA A 265 0.00 11.09 0.18
N ALA A 266 -1.04 10.54 -0.43
CA ALA A 266 -0.87 9.50 -1.44
C ALA A 266 -0.04 9.96 -2.66
N VAL A 267 -0.16 11.25 -3.05
CA VAL A 267 0.70 11.85 -4.10
C VAL A 267 2.15 11.91 -3.65
N ALA A 268 2.43 12.37 -2.43
CA ALA A 268 3.81 12.48 -1.95
C ALA A 268 4.47 11.10 -1.77
N ALA A 269 3.69 10.08 -1.38
CA ALA A 269 4.16 8.69 -1.29
C ALA A 269 4.60 8.10 -2.66
N THR A 270 4.16 8.67 -3.80
CA THR A 270 4.60 8.22 -5.14
C THR A 270 6.10 8.43 -5.41
N ILE A 271 6.84 9.02 -4.48
CA ILE A 271 8.31 9.06 -4.52
C ILE A 271 8.94 7.67 -4.35
N GLU A 272 8.22 6.73 -3.74
CA GLU A 272 8.69 5.36 -3.48
C GLU A 272 9.32 4.67 -4.69
N PRO A 273 8.67 4.51 -5.86
CA PRO A 273 9.25 3.81 -7.00
C PRO A 273 10.44 4.57 -7.60
N VAL A 274 10.49 5.89 -7.46
CA VAL A 274 11.62 6.70 -7.89
C VAL A 274 12.84 6.41 -7.02
N VAL A 275 12.67 6.43 -5.70
CA VAL A 275 13.72 6.11 -4.73
C VAL A 275 14.20 4.67 -4.91
N ALA A 276 13.27 3.72 -5.04
CA ALA A 276 13.58 2.32 -5.27
C ALA A 276 14.46 2.12 -6.51
N THR A 277 14.10 2.78 -7.62
CA THR A 277 14.84 2.71 -8.89
C THR A 277 16.24 3.34 -8.78
N ILE A 278 16.34 4.52 -8.16
CA ILE A 278 17.62 5.21 -7.98
C ILE A 278 18.57 4.37 -7.10
N LEU A 279 18.06 3.81 -6.01
CA LEU A 279 18.85 2.95 -5.12
C LEU A 279 19.28 1.65 -5.82
N ALA A 280 18.40 1.03 -6.60
CA ALA A 280 18.71 -0.16 -7.37
C ALA A 280 19.80 0.09 -8.42
N LEU A 281 19.74 1.24 -9.11
CA LEU A 281 20.78 1.68 -10.04
C LEU A 281 22.11 1.95 -9.31
N ALA A 282 22.07 2.72 -8.22
CA ALA A 282 23.29 3.15 -7.51
C ALA A 282 24.00 1.99 -6.80
N ILE A 283 23.27 1.02 -6.25
CA ILE A 283 23.85 -0.07 -5.43
C ILE A 283 24.15 -1.31 -6.27
N PHE A 284 23.25 -1.67 -7.20
CA PHE A 284 23.31 -2.94 -7.92
C PHE A 284 23.52 -2.77 -9.43
N GLY A 285 23.65 -1.54 -9.94
CA GLY A 285 23.77 -1.28 -11.36
C GLY A 285 22.51 -1.66 -12.17
N GLN A 286 21.37 -1.87 -11.51
CA GLN A 286 20.09 -2.18 -12.19
C GLN A 286 19.59 -0.94 -12.94
N ALA A 287 20.02 -0.80 -14.19
CA ALA A 287 19.65 0.34 -15.03
C ALA A 287 18.29 0.11 -15.69
N LEU A 288 17.52 1.18 -15.82
CA LEU A 288 16.36 1.21 -16.72
C LEU A 288 16.81 1.72 -18.09
N SER A 289 16.25 1.12 -19.15
CA SER A 289 16.34 1.69 -20.49
C SER A 289 15.64 3.06 -20.55
N PRO A 290 15.91 3.92 -21.55
CA PRO A 290 15.20 5.19 -21.70
C PRO A 290 13.67 5.03 -21.72
N SER A 291 13.15 3.97 -22.36
CA SER A 291 11.72 3.64 -22.33
C SER A 291 11.24 3.24 -20.94
N GLY A 292 12.07 2.54 -20.16
CA GLY A 292 11.78 2.20 -18.76
C GLY A 292 11.64 3.43 -17.86
N TRP A 293 12.53 4.41 -18.01
CA TRP A 293 12.43 5.70 -17.30
C TRP A 293 11.17 6.48 -17.69
N ALA A 294 10.84 6.50 -19.00
CA ALA A 294 9.58 7.10 -19.46
C ALA A 294 8.36 6.39 -18.86
N GLY A 295 8.41 5.04 -18.79
CA GLY A 295 7.38 4.24 -18.15
C GLY A 295 7.20 4.57 -16.67
N LEU A 296 8.29 4.66 -15.91
CA LEU A 296 8.26 5.05 -14.50
C LEU A 296 7.64 6.45 -14.32
N ALA A 297 8.01 7.41 -15.15
CA ALA A 297 7.44 8.75 -15.13
C ALA A 297 5.93 8.74 -15.40
N LEU A 298 5.45 7.91 -16.36
CA LEU A 298 4.03 7.75 -16.65
C LEU A 298 3.27 7.15 -15.46
N VAL A 299 3.82 6.14 -14.79
CA VAL A 299 3.20 5.54 -13.58
C VAL A 299 3.06 6.58 -12.48
N VAL A 300 4.16 7.28 -12.14
CA VAL A 300 4.16 8.30 -11.09
C VAL A 300 3.15 9.42 -11.42
N ALA A 301 3.17 9.94 -12.65
CA ALA A 301 2.25 10.99 -13.09
C ALA A 301 0.79 10.51 -13.08
N GLY A 302 0.52 9.30 -13.59
CA GLY A 302 -0.83 8.74 -13.66
C GLY A 302 -1.45 8.52 -12.27
N VAL A 303 -0.68 7.95 -11.35
CA VAL A 303 -1.13 7.71 -9.97
C VAL A 303 -1.31 9.04 -9.22
N ALA A 304 -0.34 9.95 -9.32
CA ALA A 304 -0.43 11.29 -8.70
C ALA A 304 -1.67 12.05 -9.20
N MET A 305 -1.92 12.06 -10.51
CA MET A 305 -3.09 12.71 -11.09
C MET A 305 -4.41 12.06 -10.64
N GLY A 306 -4.43 10.73 -10.49
CA GLY A 306 -5.58 10.00 -9.94
C GLY A 306 -5.97 10.50 -8.55
N TYR A 307 -5.01 10.62 -7.65
CA TYR A 307 -5.25 11.14 -6.30
C TYR A 307 -5.67 12.62 -6.29
N LEU A 308 -5.09 13.45 -7.17
CA LEU A 308 -5.49 14.86 -7.29
C LEU A 308 -6.93 15.03 -7.79
N ILE A 309 -7.38 14.18 -8.73
CA ILE A 309 -8.76 14.18 -9.21
C ILE A 309 -9.73 13.75 -8.09
N GLU A 310 -9.35 12.77 -7.27
CA GLU A 310 -10.17 12.35 -6.13
C GLU A 310 -10.26 13.39 -5.02
N ALA A 311 -9.25 14.24 -4.87
CA ALA A 311 -9.21 15.33 -3.90
C ALA A 311 -10.04 16.56 -4.35
N GLY A 312 -10.44 16.64 -5.62
CA GLY A 312 -11.21 17.76 -6.16
C GLY A 312 -12.55 17.97 -5.43
N PRO A 313 -13.14 19.19 -5.51
CA PRO A 313 -14.40 19.50 -4.84
C PRO A 313 -15.49 18.52 -5.28
N LYS A 314 -16.04 17.79 -4.31
CA LYS A 314 -17.22 16.96 -4.59
C LYS A 314 -18.37 17.90 -4.94
N PRO A 315 -19.14 17.65 -6.04
CA PRO A 315 -20.33 18.43 -6.34
C PRO A 315 -21.22 18.44 -5.10
N VAL A 316 -21.50 19.63 -4.59
CA VAL A 316 -22.51 19.81 -3.54
C VAL A 316 -23.80 19.23 -4.11
N PRO A 317 -24.47 18.28 -3.44
CA PRO A 317 -25.76 17.83 -3.89
C PRO A 317 -26.67 19.08 -3.98
N THR A 318 -27.06 19.45 -5.17
CA THR A 318 -28.08 20.50 -5.34
C THR A 318 -29.28 20.04 -4.52
N ALA A 319 -29.55 20.75 -3.44
CA ALA A 319 -30.74 20.52 -2.63
C ALA A 319 -31.92 20.50 -3.60
N GLY A 320 -32.47 19.29 -3.78
CA GLY A 320 -33.63 19.12 -4.65
C GLY A 320 -34.69 20.11 -4.19
N THR A 321 -35.12 20.95 -5.10
CA THR A 321 -36.29 21.78 -4.94
C THR A 321 -37.45 20.87 -4.50
N SER A 322 -37.70 20.84 -3.19
CA SER A 322 -38.88 20.22 -2.65
C SER A 322 -40.09 20.83 -3.35
N PRO A 323 -40.97 20.03 -3.96
CA PRO A 323 -42.23 20.61 -4.47
C PRO A 323 -42.96 21.17 -3.26
N ILE A 324 -43.17 22.48 -3.27
CA ILE A 324 -44.04 23.17 -2.31
C ILE A 324 -45.41 22.49 -2.39
N SER A 325 -45.68 21.60 -1.41
CA SER A 325 -47.03 21.09 -1.23
C SER A 325 -47.92 22.28 -0.84
N ARG A 326 -48.66 22.77 -1.81
CA ARG A 326 -49.79 23.64 -1.52
C ARG A 326 -50.75 22.87 -0.59
N ARG A 327 -50.64 23.10 0.70
CA ARG A 327 -51.70 22.77 1.64
C ARG A 327 -52.89 23.63 1.24
N SER A 328 -53.88 23.04 0.60
CA SER A 328 -55.23 23.54 0.52
C SER A 328 -55.78 23.61 1.95
N ASP A 329 -56.05 24.85 2.39
CA ASP A 329 -56.75 25.15 3.63
C ASP A 329 -58.26 24.82 3.43
N PRO A 330 -58.87 23.91 4.19
CA PRO A 330 -60.31 23.71 4.16
C PRO A 330 -60.94 24.34 5.41
N ARG A 331 -60.90 25.66 5.53
CA ARG A 331 -61.79 26.37 6.46
C ARG A 331 -62.56 27.47 5.74
N GLY A 332 -63.66 27.08 5.23
CA GLY A 332 -64.66 27.95 4.81
C GLY A 332 -66.06 27.34 4.99
N ARG A 333 -66.80 27.93 5.95
CA ARG A 333 -68.23 27.80 6.18
C ARG A 333 -68.67 26.61 7.01
N GLY A 334 -69.52 26.76 7.97
CA GLY A 334 -70.43 27.82 8.33
C GLY A 334 -71.26 27.44 9.54
N GLN A 335 -71.89 28.49 10.08
CA GLN A 335 -72.97 28.55 11.08
C GLN A 335 -72.72 27.96 12.46
#